data_56daac760fd1ad11dfc55d7929b6af54
#
_entry.id   56daac760fd1ad11dfc55d7929b6af54
#
_cell.length_a   1.000
_cell.length_b   1.000
_cell.length_c   1.000
_cell.angle_alpha   90.00
_cell.angle_beta   90.00
_cell.angle_gamma   90.00
#
_symmetry.space_group_name_H-M   'P 1'
#
loop_
_entity.id
_entity.type
_entity.pdbx_description
1 polymer ?
#
loop_
_entity_poly.entity_id
_entity_poly.type
_entity_poly.pdbx_seq_one_letter_code
_entity_poly.pdbx_strand_id
1 'polypeptide(L)'
;MSKTYLGVDIGGTAVKLGLVDENGAVLRRAERSVSFDGYKTPILDTVQAAIHEFLTADTPRLEGIAVSATGQIDSRRGVVAGTCGNFPGWIGVDIKGTLERAFGLPVTVANDANCMLLGEVWAGAAKGYTDVIGVTLGTGVGGGILTGGRLLEGARGLGGELGHFRLHALNGVACTCGAIGCYERYAATTALVRDAQKMGLDAPDGRTI
;
A
#
# COMPACT_ATOMS: atom_id res chain seq x y z
N MET A 1 24.53 -12.93 13.15
CA MET A 1 24.16 -11.56 12.75
C MET A 1 22.66 -11.52 12.55
N SER A 2 21.96 -10.50 13.04
CA SER A 2 20.52 -10.31 12.81
C SER A 2 20.26 -10.11 11.32
N LYS A 3 19.17 -10.72 10.80
CA LYS A 3 18.76 -10.53 9.40
C LYS A 3 18.17 -9.16 9.23
N THR A 4 18.50 -8.49 8.12
CA THR A 4 18.01 -7.16 7.80
C THR A 4 17.33 -7.17 6.43
N TYR A 5 16.24 -6.47 6.32
CA TYR A 5 15.42 -6.36 5.11
C TYR A 5 15.21 -4.90 4.75
N LEU A 6 15.02 -4.61 3.47
CA LEU A 6 14.56 -3.32 3.01
C LEU A 6 13.04 -3.36 2.81
N GLY A 7 12.32 -2.56 3.57
CA GLY A 7 10.91 -2.26 3.34
C GLY A 7 10.78 -1.04 2.41
N VAL A 8 9.91 -1.15 1.41
CA VAL A 8 9.61 -0.08 0.44
C VAL A 8 8.11 0.08 0.37
N ASP A 9 7.57 1.24 0.78
CA ASP A 9 6.15 1.56 0.67
C ASP A 9 5.93 2.58 -0.45
N ILE A 10 5.32 2.13 -1.54
CA ILE A 10 5.08 2.94 -2.74
C ILE A 10 3.65 3.46 -2.72
N GLY A 11 3.48 4.68 -2.21
CA GLY A 11 2.23 5.40 -2.27
C GLY A 11 2.11 6.27 -3.52
N GLY A 12 0.93 6.87 -3.73
CA GLY A 12 0.70 7.75 -4.87
C GLY A 12 1.46 9.07 -4.82
N THR A 13 1.89 9.53 -3.66
CA THR A 13 2.59 10.83 -3.49
C THR A 13 4.02 10.68 -3.04
N ALA A 14 4.35 9.61 -2.34
CA ALA A 14 5.69 9.37 -1.79
C ALA A 14 6.02 7.88 -1.77
N VAL A 15 7.32 7.60 -1.85
CA VAL A 15 7.91 6.32 -1.46
C VAL A 15 8.54 6.47 -0.08
N LYS A 16 8.25 5.52 0.81
CA LYS A 16 8.89 5.41 2.12
C LYS A 16 9.80 4.19 2.14
N LEU A 17 10.96 4.35 2.75
CA LEU A 17 11.99 3.33 2.85
C LEU A 17 12.29 3.04 4.32
N GLY A 18 12.50 1.77 4.65
CA GLY A 18 12.87 1.35 6.00
C GLY A 18 13.85 0.18 5.98
N LEU A 19 14.94 0.27 6.73
CA LEU A 19 15.70 -0.92 7.12
C LEU A 19 15.02 -1.53 8.34
N VAL A 20 14.68 -2.81 8.26
CA VAL A 20 13.92 -3.51 9.31
C VAL A 20 14.66 -4.79 9.66
N ASP A 21 14.80 -5.07 10.94
CA ASP A 21 15.39 -6.33 11.40
C ASP A 21 14.35 -7.46 11.44
N GLU A 22 14.80 -8.68 11.70
CA GLU A 22 13.95 -9.87 11.79
C GLU A 22 12.92 -9.84 12.92
N ASN A 23 13.03 -8.89 13.86
CA ASN A 23 12.08 -8.70 14.97
C ASN A 23 11.05 -7.59 14.68
N GLY A 24 11.14 -6.92 13.52
CA GLY A 24 10.27 -5.82 13.14
C GLY A 24 10.73 -4.44 13.61
N ALA A 25 11.94 -4.33 14.20
CA ALA A 25 12.48 -3.03 14.57
C ALA A 25 12.95 -2.25 13.35
N VAL A 26 12.49 -1.00 13.22
CA VAL A 26 12.91 -0.09 12.14
C VAL A 26 14.22 0.57 12.52
N LEU A 27 15.30 0.19 11.85
CA LEU A 27 16.66 0.64 12.12
C LEU A 27 16.96 2.01 11.49
N ARG A 28 16.43 2.26 10.29
CA ARG A 28 16.58 3.51 9.52
C ARG A 28 15.39 3.70 8.63
N ARG A 29 14.98 4.94 8.39
CA ARG A 29 13.88 5.30 7.49
C ARG A 29 14.20 6.54 6.67
N ALA A 30 13.60 6.62 5.49
CA ALA A 30 13.60 7.79 4.62
C ALA A 30 12.27 7.89 3.86
N GLU A 31 12.00 9.06 3.30
CA GLU A 31 10.84 9.31 2.46
C GLU A 31 11.22 10.22 1.30
N ARG A 32 10.64 9.98 0.10
CA ARG A 32 10.83 10.80 -1.08
C ARG A 32 9.53 10.95 -1.85
N SER A 33 9.23 12.15 -2.34
CA SER A 33 8.08 12.36 -3.22
C SER A 33 8.24 11.62 -4.55
N VAL A 34 7.16 11.00 -5.04
CA VAL A 34 7.08 10.37 -6.37
C VAL A 34 6.25 11.21 -7.35
N SER A 35 5.59 12.25 -6.88
CA SER A 35 4.74 13.15 -7.68
C SER A 35 5.35 14.54 -7.89
N PHE A 36 6.64 14.70 -7.58
CA PHE A 36 7.35 15.99 -7.54
C PHE A 36 7.33 16.75 -8.88
N ASP A 37 7.20 16.05 -9.99
CA ASP A 37 7.17 16.60 -11.36
C ASP A 37 5.86 16.32 -12.10
N GLY A 38 4.79 15.95 -11.37
CA GLY A 38 3.51 15.55 -11.94
C GLY A 38 3.56 14.20 -12.65
N TYR A 39 4.37 13.27 -12.16
CA TYR A 39 4.59 11.91 -12.69
C TYR A 39 5.22 11.86 -14.10
N LYS A 40 5.96 12.88 -14.50
CA LYS A 40 6.77 12.84 -15.72
C LYS A 40 7.89 11.82 -15.61
N THR A 41 8.52 11.74 -14.44
CA THR A 41 9.41 10.63 -14.07
C THR A 41 8.56 9.45 -13.62
N PRO A 42 8.73 8.25 -14.20
CA PRO A 42 8.03 7.06 -13.78
C PRO A 42 8.24 6.78 -12.28
N ILE A 43 7.18 6.38 -11.59
CA ILE A 43 7.25 6.12 -10.14
C ILE A 43 8.37 5.14 -9.80
N LEU A 44 8.51 4.07 -10.57
CA LEU A 44 9.51 3.03 -10.29
C LEU A 44 10.96 3.51 -10.47
N ASP A 45 11.21 4.46 -11.39
CA ASP A 45 12.53 5.07 -11.56
C ASP A 45 12.88 5.92 -10.33
N THR A 46 11.91 6.67 -9.80
CA THR A 46 12.07 7.41 -8.54
C THR A 46 12.31 6.47 -7.37
N VAL A 47 11.61 5.34 -7.32
CA VAL A 47 11.81 4.30 -6.28
C VAL A 47 13.23 3.74 -6.34
N GLN A 48 13.73 3.37 -7.53
CA GLN A 48 15.10 2.87 -7.69
C GLN A 48 16.13 3.91 -7.24
N ALA A 49 15.99 5.17 -7.67
CA ALA A 49 16.88 6.25 -7.25
C ALA A 49 16.85 6.45 -5.73
N ALA A 50 15.67 6.43 -5.12
CA ALA A 50 15.53 6.56 -3.68
C ALA A 50 16.19 5.41 -2.92
N ILE A 51 16.07 4.16 -3.41
CA ILE A 51 16.74 3.00 -2.82
C ILE A 51 18.27 3.15 -2.94
N HIS A 52 18.80 3.54 -4.10
CA HIS A 52 20.23 3.75 -4.29
C HIS A 52 20.79 4.80 -3.33
N GLU A 53 20.11 5.92 -3.15
CA GLU A 53 20.52 6.97 -2.20
C GLU A 53 20.40 6.51 -0.74
N PHE A 54 19.41 5.67 -0.44
CA PHE A 54 19.19 5.17 0.91
C PHE A 54 20.21 4.11 1.33
N LEU A 55 20.68 3.28 0.41
CA LEU A 55 21.68 2.25 0.68
C LEU A 55 23.08 2.86 0.63
N THR A 56 23.79 2.82 1.77
CA THR A 56 25.15 3.36 1.94
C THR A 56 26.14 2.21 2.17
N ALA A 57 27.44 2.52 2.17
CA ALA A 57 28.49 1.53 2.47
C ALA A 57 28.31 0.87 3.85
N ASP A 58 27.71 1.58 4.81
CA ASP A 58 27.46 1.08 6.16
C ASP A 58 26.12 0.31 6.28
N THR A 59 25.38 0.14 5.18
CA THR A 59 24.15 -0.63 5.20
C THR A 59 24.47 -2.10 5.46
N PRO A 60 23.84 -2.74 6.48
CA PRO A 60 24.02 -4.17 6.71
C PRO A 60 23.63 -4.98 5.46
N ARG A 61 24.21 -6.19 5.34
CA ARG A 61 23.80 -7.12 4.29
C ARG A 61 22.29 -7.35 4.36
N LEU A 62 21.60 -7.11 3.25
CA LEU A 62 20.17 -7.32 3.13
C LEU A 62 19.86 -8.75 2.68
N GLU A 63 18.84 -9.35 3.26
CA GLU A 63 18.30 -10.66 2.88
C GLU A 63 17.26 -10.55 1.75
N GLY A 64 16.62 -9.38 1.57
CA GLY A 64 15.63 -9.15 0.53
C GLY A 64 14.97 -7.79 0.64
N ILE A 65 14.09 -7.52 -0.32
CA ILE A 65 13.27 -6.31 -0.41
C ILE A 65 11.80 -6.70 -0.33
N ALA A 66 11.07 -6.10 0.61
CA ALA A 66 9.63 -6.23 0.73
C ALA A 66 8.96 -4.93 0.27
N VAL A 67 8.07 -5.02 -0.70
CA VAL A 67 7.41 -3.86 -1.31
C VAL A 67 5.92 -3.87 -0.98
N SER A 68 5.47 -2.81 -0.33
CA SER A 68 4.09 -2.38 -0.23
C SER A 68 3.81 -1.45 -1.42
N ALA A 69 2.77 -1.72 -2.19
CA ALA A 69 2.44 -0.90 -3.35
C ALA A 69 0.94 -0.61 -3.45
N THR A 70 0.64 0.64 -3.79
CA THR A 70 -0.74 1.06 -4.04
C THR A 70 -1.31 0.40 -5.29
N GLY A 71 -2.60 0.07 -5.26
CA GLY A 71 -3.33 -0.57 -6.35
C GLY A 71 -3.50 -2.07 -6.19
N GLN A 72 -4.05 -2.69 -7.23
CA GLN A 72 -4.24 -4.14 -7.29
C GLN A 72 -2.95 -4.80 -7.70
N ILE A 73 -2.41 -5.67 -6.86
CA ILE A 73 -1.11 -6.31 -7.07
C ILE A 73 -1.31 -7.81 -7.35
N ASP A 74 -0.77 -8.28 -8.46
CA ASP A 74 -0.49 -9.71 -8.65
C ASP A 74 0.79 -10.04 -7.85
N SER A 75 0.65 -10.44 -6.60
CA SER A 75 1.77 -10.68 -5.69
C SER A 75 2.70 -11.81 -6.15
N ARG A 76 2.16 -12.81 -6.88
CA ARG A 76 2.96 -13.92 -7.42
C ARG A 76 3.94 -13.44 -8.47
N ARG A 77 3.48 -12.54 -9.35
CA ARG A 77 4.31 -11.95 -10.41
C ARG A 77 5.01 -10.67 -9.96
N GLY A 78 4.52 -10.01 -8.91
CA GLY A 78 5.01 -8.72 -8.45
C GLY A 78 4.70 -7.58 -9.42
N VAL A 79 3.54 -7.64 -10.09
CA VAL A 79 3.11 -6.72 -11.15
C VAL A 79 1.86 -5.97 -10.69
N VAL A 80 1.76 -4.70 -11.06
CA VAL A 80 0.55 -3.89 -10.85
C VAL A 80 -0.52 -4.33 -11.85
N ALA A 81 -1.54 -5.04 -11.37
CA ALA A 81 -2.63 -5.56 -12.19
C ALA A 81 -3.73 -4.52 -12.47
N GLY A 82 -3.89 -3.53 -11.60
CA GLY A 82 -4.89 -2.48 -11.73
C GLY A 82 -4.73 -1.39 -10.69
N THR A 83 -5.44 -0.29 -10.86
CA THR A 83 -5.48 0.80 -9.88
C THR A 83 -6.80 1.54 -9.96
N CYS A 84 -7.28 2.03 -8.81
CA CYS A 84 -8.41 2.96 -8.71
C CYS A 84 -7.93 4.42 -8.61
N GLY A 85 -6.62 4.65 -8.58
CA GLY A 85 -5.98 5.96 -8.55
C GLY A 85 -5.55 6.43 -9.94
N ASN A 86 -5.34 7.73 -10.06
CA ASN A 86 -4.85 8.32 -11.31
C ASN A 86 -3.30 8.38 -11.31
N PHE A 87 -2.68 7.22 -11.52
CA PHE A 87 -1.22 7.07 -11.58
C PHE A 87 -0.80 6.72 -13.01
N PRO A 88 -0.36 7.70 -13.81
CA PRO A 88 0.01 7.47 -15.20
C PRO A 88 1.09 6.39 -15.33
N GLY A 89 0.88 5.42 -16.22
CA GLY A 89 1.86 4.36 -16.48
C GLY A 89 2.05 3.33 -15.38
N TRP A 90 1.22 3.33 -14.32
CA TRP A 90 1.41 2.42 -13.18
C TRP A 90 0.89 0.99 -13.47
N ILE A 91 -0.20 0.85 -14.21
CA ILE A 91 -0.75 -0.48 -14.56
C ILE A 91 0.24 -1.22 -15.48
N GLY A 92 0.51 -2.48 -15.18
CA GLY A 92 1.43 -3.33 -15.92
C GLY A 92 2.89 -3.22 -15.47
N VAL A 93 3.22 -2.35 -14.52
CA VAL A 93 4.59 -2.19 -14.00
C VAL A 93 5.05 -3.47 -13.32
N ASP A 94 6.18 -4.03 -13.78
CA ASP A 94 6.88 -5.15 -13.18
C ASP A 94 7.80 -4.64 -12.05
N ILE A 95 7.23 -4.48 -10.86
CA ILE A 95 7.97 -3.99 -9.69
C ILE A 95 9.03 -5.01 -9.29
N LYS A 96 8.62 -6.29 -9.14
CA LYS A 96 9.47 -7.37 -8.66
C LYS A 96 10.69 -7.54 -9.57
N GLY A 97 10.48 -7.85 -10.84
CA GLY A 97 11.57 -8.15 -11.75
C GLY A 97 12.50 -6.95 -11.95
N THR A 98 11.96 -5.72 -11.93
CA THR A 98 12.78 -4.51 -12.06
C THR A 98 13.70 -4.31 -10.87
N LEU A 99 13.19 -4.45 -9.63
CA LEU A 99 14.01 -4.31 -8.43
C LEU A 99 14.96 -5.49 -8.23
N GLU A 100 14.55 -6.73 -8.57
CA GLU A 100 15.46 -7.89 -8.56
C GLU A 100 16.66 -7.70 -9.48
N ARG A 101 16.42 -7.20 -10.71
CA ARG A 101 17.50 -6.89 -11.65
C ARG A 101 18.42 -5.77 -11.18
N ALA A 102 17.85 -4.73 -10.56
CA ALA A 102 18.61 -3.55 -10.12
C ALA A 102 19.49 -3.84 -8.89
N PHE A 103 18.99 -4.63 -7.94
CA PHE A 103 19.64 -4.79 -6.64
C PHE A 103 20.18 -6.20 -6.37
N GLY A 104 19.89 -7.18 -7.21
CA GLY A 104 20.38 -8.57 -7.04
C GLY A 104 19.86 -9.25 -5.78
N LEU A 105 18.73 -8.81 -5.25
CA LEU A 105 18.10 -9.31 -4.02
C LEU A 105 16.70 -9.91 -4.34
N PRO A 106 16.26 -10.92 -3.59
CA PRO A 106 14.87 -11.39 -3.68
C PRO A 106 13.89 -10.27 -3.36
N VAL A 107 12.83 -10.14 -4.17
CA VAL A 107 11.79 -9.11 -3.99
C VAL A 107 10.42 -9.76 -3.82
N THR A 108 9.67 -9.31 -2.81
CA THR A 108 8.26 -9.63 -2.63
C THR A 108 7.44 -8.34 -2.75
N VAL A 109 6.27 -8.44 -3.37
CA VAL A 109 5.37 -7.29 -3.58
C VAL A 109 3.97 -7.65 -3.15
N ALA A 110 3.32 -6.81 -2.36
CA ALA A 110 1.92 -6.95 -2.00
C ALA A 110 1.20 -5.59 -2.00
N ASN A 111 -0.13 -5.64 -2.00
CA ASN A 111 -0.94 -4.43 -1.82
C ASN A 111 -0.71 -3.80 -0.44
N ASP A 112 -0.84 -2.49 -0.34
CA ASP A 112 -0.58 -1.68 0.86
C ASP A 112 -1.42 -2.10 2.07
N ALA A 113 -2.72 -2.34 1.92
CA ALA A 113 -3.58 -2.81 3.01
C ALA A 113 -3.23 -4.23 3.46
N ASN A 114 -2.83 -5.09 2.53
CA ASN A 114 -2.32 -6.43 2.82
C ASN A 114 -0.99 -6.37 3.59
N CYS A 115 -0.08 -5.48 3.21
CA CYS A 115 1.17 -5.25 3.93
C CYS A 115 0.94 -4.72 5.34
N MET A 116 -0.01 -3.79 5.51
CA MET A 116 -0.41 -3.30 6.83
C MET A 116 -0.89 -4.46 7.71
N LEU A 117 -1.82 -5.29 7.21
CA LEU A 117 -2.32 -6.44 7.96
C LEU A 117 -1.20 -7.40 8.35
N LEU A 118 -0.31 -7.74 7.42
CA LEU A 118 0.84 -8.61 7.71
C LEU A 118 1.77 -8.01 8.76
N GLY A 119 1.99 -6.70 8.73
CA GLY A 119 2.76 -5.97 9.73
C GLY A 119 2.14 -6.06 11.12
N GLU A 120 0.81 -5.88 11.22
CA GLU A 120 0.06 -6.01 12.48
C GLU A 120 0.11 -7.44 13.05
N VAL A 121 0.05 -8.45 12.18
CA VAL A 121 0.18 -9.86 12.59
C VAL A 121 1.61 -10.21 13.01
N TRP A 122 2.61 -9.63 12.35
CA TRP A 122 4.01 -9.92 12.66
C TRP A 122 4.49 -9.25 13.95
N ALA A 123 4.27 -7.94 14.08
CA ALA A 123 4.88 -7.13 15.13
C ALA A 123 3.90 -6.17 15.84
N GLY A 124 2.62 -6.14 15.43
CA GLY A 124 1.62 -5.21 15.92
C GLY A 124 0.53 -5.84 16.78
N ALA A 125 -0.66 -5.24 16.75
CA ALA A 125 -1.81 -5.58 17.59
C ALA A 125 -2.42 -6.95 17.30
N ALA A 126 -2.20 -7.50 16.10
CA ALA A 126 -2.71 -8.81 15.69
C ALA A 126 -1.70 -9.96 15.89
N LYS A 127 -0.61 -9.72 16.61
CA LYS A 127 0.42 -10.74 16.86
C LYS A 127 -0.16 -11.95 17.59
N GLY A 128 0.07 -13.13 17.00
CA GLY A 128 -0.38 -14.42 17.54
C GLY A 128 -1.76 -14.86 17.05
N TYR A 129 -2.47 -14.04 16.28
CA TYR A 129 -3.73 -14.43 15.67
C TYR A 129 -3.50 -15.02 14.26
N THR A 130 -4.30 -16.02 13.90
CA THR A 130 -4.28 -16.69 12.60
C THR A 130 -5.42 -16.27 11.69
N ASP A 131 -6.46 -15.67 12.26
CA ASP A 131 -7.66 -15.22 11.56
C ASP A 131 -7.92 -13.77 11.95
N VAL A 132 -7.69 -12.86 10.99
CA VAL A 132 -7.72 -11.41 11.20
C VAL A 132 -8.33 -10.71 10.00
N ILE A 133 -9.17 -9.73 10.25
CA ILE A 133 -9.62 -8.77 9.25
C ILE A 133 -8.99 -7.42 9.62
N GLY A 134 -8.16 -6.88 8.71
CA GLY A 134 -7.59 -5.53 8.79
C GLY A 134 -8.37 -4.56 7.92
N VAL A 135 -8.65 -3.37 8.43
CA VAL A 135 -9.28 -2.29 7.67
C VAL A 135 -8.46 -1.01 7.86
N THR A 136 -8.10 -0.37 6.75
CA THR A 136 -7.47 0.96 6.77
C THR A 136 -8.50 2.02 6.39
N LEU A 137 -8.59 3.06 7.22
CA LEU A 137 -9.43 4.24 6.95
C LEU A 137 -8.50 5.43 6.69
N GLY A 138 -8.47 5.87 5.44
CA GLY A 138 -7.65 6.99 4.98
C GLY A 138 -8.36 7.74 3.84
N THR A 139 -7.62 8.17 2.82
CA THR A 139 -8.18 8.76 1.59
C THR A 139 -9.24 7.84 0.96
N GLY A 140 -9.00 6.53 1.00
CA GLY A 140 -9.93 5.46 0.68
C GLY A 140 -10.13 4.52 1.86
N VAL A 141 -10.75 3.37 1.59
CA VAL A 141 -10.87 2.25 2.53
C VAL A 141 -10.16 1.04 1.95
N GLY A 142 -9.06 0.67 2.55
CA GLY A 142 -8.37 -0.58 2.24
C GLY A 142 -8.76 -1.71 3.18
N GLY A 143 -8.46 -2.94 2.79
CA GLY A 143 -8.69 -4.10 3.62
C GLY A 143 -7.77 -5.25 3.30
N GLY A 144 -7.59 -6.14 4.29
CA GLY A 144 -6.89 -7.40 4.15
C GLY A 144 -7.54 -8.45 5.03
N ILE A 145 -7.46 -9.70 4.62
CA ILE A 145 -8.01 -10.84 5.35
C ILE A 145 -6.91 -11.87 5.50
N LEU A 146 -6.64 -12.26 6.74
CA LEU A 146 -5.82 -13.41 7.07
C LEU A 146 -6.74 -14.54 7.55
N THR A 147 -6.54 -15.75 7.07
CA THR A 147 -7.26 -16.94 7.54
C THR A 147 -6.34 -18.15 7.56
N GLY A 148 -6.36 -18.89 8.69
CA GLY A 148 -5.45 -19.99 8.93
C GLY A 148 -3.96 -19.58 8.81
N GLY A 149 -3.61 -18.36 9.19
CA GLY A 149 -2.26 -17.81 9.10
C GLY A 149 -1.81 -17.44 7.67
N ARG A 150 -2.73 -17.39 6.70
CA ARG A 150 -2.44 -17.06 5.31
C ARG A 150 -3.29 -15.90 4.82
N LEU A 151 -2.68 -15.01 4.08
CA LEU A 151 -3.37 -13.91 3.43
C LEU A 151 -4.34 -14.43 2.37
N LEU A 152 -5.59 -13.98 2.42
CA LEU A 152 -6.61 -14.30 1.44
C LEU A 152 -6.52 -13.32 0.26
N GLU A 153 -5.71 -13.66 -0.73
CA GLU A 153 -5.53 -12.80 -1.92
C GLU A 153 -6.62 -13.04 -2.98
N GLY A 154 -7.29 -14.19 -2.94
CA GLY A 154 -8.23 -14.58 -3.98
C GLY A 154 -7.54 -14.96 -5.30
N ALA A 155 -8.34 -15.34 -6.29
CA ALA A 155 -7.82 -15.83 -7.58
C ALA A 155 -7.16 -14.74 -8.44
N ARG A 156 -7.46 -13.47 -8.18
CA ARG A 156 -7.02 -12.31 -8.98
C ARG A 156 -6.32 -11.22 -8.14
N GLY A 157 -5.90 -11.54 -6.92
CA GLY A 157 -5.31 -10.55 -6.01
C GLY A 157 -6.30 -9.52 -5.45
N LEU A 158 -7.61 -9.79 -5.52
CA LEU A 158 -8.67 -8.87 -5.07
C LEU A 158 -9.31 -9.32 -3.74
N GLY A 159 -8.76 -10.32 -3.09
CA GLY A 159 -9.20 -10.72 -1.76
C GLY A 159 -8.90 -9.60 -0.77
N GLY A 160 -9.88 -9.23 0.04
CA GLY A 160 -9.71 -8.15 1.01
C GLY A 160 -10.04 -6.75 0.51
N GLU A 161 -10.50 -6.56 -0.72
CA GLU A 161 -10.98 -5.26 -1.24
C GLU A 161 -12.27 -4.79 -0.54
N LEU A 162 -12.20 -4.66 0.80
CA LEU A 162 -13.36 -4.41 1.66
C LEU A 162 -13.99 -3.03 1.43
N GLY A 163 -13.22 -2.06 0.96
CA GLY A 163 -13.73 -0.74 0.60
C GLY A 163 -14.72 -0.75 -0.56
N HIS A 164 -14.67 -1.79 -1.40
CA HIS A 164 -15.47 -1.85 -2.63
C HIS A 164 -16.71 -2.76 -2.55
N PHE A 165 -17.02 -3.34 -1.39
CA PHE A 165 -18.33 -3.97 -1.23
C PHE A 165 -19.45 -2.91 -1.25
N ARG A 166 -20.59 -3.24 -1.84
CA ARG A 166 -21.68 -2.27 -2.05
C ARG A 166 -22.62 -2.20 -0.86
N LEU A 167 -22.70 -1.03 -0.24
CA LEU A 167 -23.74 -0.72 0.76
C LEU A 167 -25.06 -0.33 0.09
N HIS A 168 -24.99 0.43 -1.01
CA HIS A 168 -26.15 0.95 -1.73
C HIS A 168 -26.05 0.58 -3.21
N ALA A 169 -26.65 -0.57 -3.56
CA ALA A 169 -26.56 -1.09 -4.94
C ALA A 169 -27.32 -0.26 -5.97
N LEU A 170 -28.35 0.50 -5.51
CA LEU A 170 -29.17 1.34 -6.40
C LEU A 170 -28.90 2.82 -6.12
N ASN A 171 -29.16 3.74 -5.89
CA ASN A 171 -28.97 5.16 -5.65
C ASN A 171 -27.71 5.54 -4.85
N GLY A 172 -26.63 4.76 -4.93
CA GLY A 172 -25.38 5.02 -4.20
C GLY A 172 -24.50 6.08 -4.86
N VAL A 173 -23.50 6.56 -4.13
CA VAL A 173 -22.48 7.48 -4.63
C VAL A 173 -21.55 6.74 -5.61
N ALA A 174 -21.25 7.38 -6.75
CA ALA A 174 -20.32 6.81 -7.73
C ALA A 174 -18.93 6.60 -7.11
N CYS A 175 -18.31 5.46 -7.40
CA CYS A 175 -16.99 5.07 -6.93
C CYS A 175 -15.96 5.10 -8.08
N THR A 176 -14.72 5.40 -7.77
CA THR A 176 -13.59 5.41 -8.72
C THR A 176 -13.33 4.03 -9.35
N CYS A 177 -13.77 2.93 -8.71
CA CYS A 177 -13.69 1.58 -9.26
C CYS A 177 -14.72 1.31 -10.38
N GLY A 178 -15.52 2.29 -10.77
CA GLY A 178 -16.58 2.16 -11.79
C GLY A 178 -17.92 1.66 -11.26
N ALA A 179 -18.02 1.29 -9.99
CA ALA A 179 -19.26 0.89 -9.34
C ALA A 179 -19.97 2.07 -8.68
N ILE A 180 -21.18 1.82 -8.14
CA ILE A 180 -21.91 2.77 -7.28
C ILE A 180 -22.12 2.15 -5.89
N GLY A 181 -22.13 3.01 -4.86
CA GLY A 181 -22.50 2.63 -3.50
C GLY A 181 -21.48 1.81 -2.74
N CYS A 182 -20.21 1.84 -3.12
CA CYS A 182 -19.12 1.18 -2.38
C CYS A 182 -18.98 1.76 -0.96
N TYR A 183 -18.61 0.93 0.00
CA TYR A 183 -18.38 1.29 1.41
C TYR A 183 -17.42 2.47 1.55
N GLU A 184 -16.35 2.50 0.80
CA GLU A 184 -15.37 3.59 0.76
C GLU A 184 -16.02 4.96 0.58
N ARG A 185 -17.07 5.06 -0.23
CA ARG A 185 -17.75 6.33 -0.51
C ARG A 185 -18.52 6.90 0.69
N TYR A 186 -18.62 6.12 1.77
CA TYR A 186 -19.34 6.49 3.00
C TYR A 186 -18.44 6.48 4.24
N ALA A 187 -17.33 5.73 4.23
CA ALA A 187 -16.47 5.52 5.40
C ALA A 187 -15.07 6.12 5.28
N ALA A 188 -14.62 6.48 4.08
CA ALA A 188 -13.30 7.10 3.90
C ALA A 188 -13.25 8.52 4.47
N THR A 189 -12.05 9.01 4.78
CA THR A 189 -11.82 10.41 5.20
C THR A 189 -12.38 11.40 4.18
N THR A 190 -12.29 11.10 2.89
CA THR A 190 -12.90 11.92 1.83
C THR A 190 -14.42 12.02 1.94
N ALA A 191 -15.08 10.97 2.41
CA ALA A 191 -16.51 10.98 2.67
C ALA A 191 -16.84 11.82 3.91
N LEU A 192 -16.07 11.68 4.98
CA LEU A 192 -16.21 12.46 6.21
C LEU A 192 -16.09 13.97 5.91
N VAL A 193 -15.04 14.39 5.19
CA VAL A 193 -14.84 15.79 4.77
C VAL A 193 -16.03 16.29 3.93
N ARG A 194 -16.44 15.55 2.94
CA ARG A 194 -17.60 15.88 2.10
C ARG A 194 -18.87 16.10 2.92
N ASP A 195 -19.13 15.24 3.89
CA ASP A 195 -20.37 15.29 4.66
C ASP A 195 -20.31 16.40 5.73
N ALA A 196 -19.15 16.65 6.32
CA ALA A 196 -18.92 17.81 7.18
C ALA A 196 -19.15 19.14 6.44
N GLN A 197 -18.60 19.28 5.22
CA GLN A 197 -18.83 20.46 4.38
C GLN A 197 -20.31 20.67 4.04
N LYS A 198 -21.07 19.59 3.75
CA LYS A 198 -22.52 19.68 3.55
C LYS A 198 -23.27 20.17 4.79
N MET A 199 -22.76 19.91 5.97
CA MET A 199 -23.30 20.39 7.24
C MET A 199 -22.88 21.84 7.56
N GLY A 200 -22.11 22.50 6.67
CA GLY A 200 -21.64 23.87 6.83
C GLY A 200 -20.39 24.00 7.71
N LEU A 201 -19.69 22.90 7.99
CA LEU A 201 -18.42 22.94 8.69
C LEU A 201 -17.29 23.32 7.73
N ASP A 202 -16.37 24.18 8.19
CA ASP A 202 -15.12 24.45 7.47
C ASP A 202 -14.14 23.30 7.73
N ALA A 203 -14.19 22.31 6.85
CA ALA A 203 -13.42 21.08 6.95
C ALA A 203 -12.60 20.87 5.67
N PRO A 204 -11.39 21.50 5.57
CA PRO A 204 -10.53 21.35 4.40
C PRO A 204 -9.92 19.94 4.30
N ASP A 205 -9.74 19.25 5.40
CA ASP A 205 -9.22 17.88 5.48
C ASP A 205 -9.79 17.10 6.68
N GLY A 206 -9.47 15.81 6.78
CA GLY A 206 -9.95 14.96 7.87
C GLY A 206 -9.29 15.20 9.23
N ARG A 207 -8.29 16.07 9.32
CA ARG A 207 -7.63 16.42 10.59
C ARG A 207 -8.34 17.57 11.30
N THR A 208 -9.14 18.32 10.58
CA THR A 208 -9.88 19.48 11.08
C THR A 208 -11.29 19.15 11.55
N ILE A 209 -11.73 17.91 11.38
CA ILE A 209 -13.01 17.35 11.84
C ILE A 209 -12.81 16.59 13.15
#